data_715b353ac72be72f892af458ebd56b7b
#
_entry.id   715b353ac72be72f892af458ebd56b7b
#
_cell.length_a   1.000
_cell.length_b   1.000
_cell.length_c   1.000
_cell.angle_alpha   90.00
_cell.angle_beta   90.00
_cell.angle_gamma   90.00
#
_symmetry.space_group_name_H-M   'P 1'
#
loop_
_entity.id
_entity.type
_entity.pdbx_description
1 polymer ?
#
loop_
_entity_poly.entity_id
_entity_poly.type
_entity_poly.pdbx_seq_one_letter_code
_entity_poly.pdbx_strand_id
1 'polypeptide(L)'
;MHKCTECKKREQIFYQLFLIIMQLFISSPRLIYKHIYFCPMIHLENINKTYYNGAPLHVLKGITLDIHKGEFVSIMGASGSGKSTLLNILGILDNYDSGDYYLNGTLIKNLSETRSAEYRNRMIGFIFQSFNLIAFKNAMENVALPLFY
;
A
#
# COMPACT_ATOMS: atom_id res chain seq x y z
N MET A 1 17.31 -21.17 18.81
CA MET A 1 17.00 -20.37 17.60
C MET A 1 16.86 -21.33 16.40
N HIS A 2 15.69 -21.90 16.19
CA HIS A 2 15.42 -22.77 15.04
C HIS A 2 14.79 -21.92 13.93
N LYS A 3 15.55 -21.64 12.86
CA LYS A 3 14.97 -21.13 11.61
C LYS A 3 14.09 -22.26 11.01
N CYS A 4 12.83 -21.94 10.80
CA CYS A 4 11.85 -22.87 10.22
C CYS A 4 12.37 -23.50 8.93
N THR A 5 12.26 -24.81 8.80
CA THR A 5 12.68 -25.61 7.63
C THR A 5 12.06 -25.14 6.32
N GLU A 6 10.87 -24.55 6.37
CA GLU A 6 10.19 -23.98 5.22
C GLU A 6 10.85 -22.70 4.69
N CYS A 7 11.45 -21.89 5.56
CA CYS A 7 12.19 -20.68 5.17
C CYS A 7 13.47 -21.06 4.41
N LYS A 8 14.17 -22.11 4.83
CA LYS A 8 15.36 -22.63 4.13
C LYS A 8 15.02 -23.24 2.75
N LYS A 9 13.87 -23.91 2.63
CA LYS A 9 13.41 -24.45 1.34
C LYS A 9 13.06 -23.34 0.35
N ARG A 10 12.44 -22.24 0.81
CA ARG A 10 12.16 -21.07 -0.03
C ARG A 10 13.44 -20.36 -0.49
N GLU A 11 14.42 -20.18 0.37
CA GLU A 11 15.72 -19.59 0.00
C GLU A 11 16.44 -20.47 -1.04
N GLN A 12 16.41 -21.78 -0.91
CA GLN A 12 17.05 -22.70 -1.88
C GLN A 12 16.33 -22.71 -3.24
N ILE A 13 15.00 -22.63 -3.25
CA ILE A 13 14.23 -22.51 -4.50
C ILE A 13 14.50 -21.17 -5.16
N PHE A 14 14.59 -20.08 -4.39
CA PHE A 14 14.98 -18.76 -4.90
C PHE A 14 16.39 -18.74 -5.49
N TYR A 15 17.33 -19.41 -4.85
CA TYR A 15 18.71 -19.52 -5.35
C TYR A 15 18.83 -20.34 -6.63
N GLN A 16 18.10 -21.44 -6.74
CA GLN A 16 18.04 -22.28 -7.95
C GLN A 16 17.34 -21.53 -9.10
N LEU A 17 16.23 -20.85 -8.84
CA LEU A 17 15.57 -19.97 -9.83
C LEU A 17 16.49 -18.83 -10.26
N PHE A 18 17.22 -18.23 -9.34
CA PHE A 18 18.19 -17.17 -9.63
C PHE A 18 19.34 -17.64 -10.51
N LEU A 19 19.86 -18.86 -10.29
CA LEU A 19 20.90 -19.47 -11.12
C LEU A 19 20.39 -19.83 -12.52
N ILE A 20 19.17 -20.34 -12.64
CA ILE A 20 18.54 -20.64 -13.94
C ILE A 20 18.27 -19.34 -14.72
N ILE A 21 17.81 -18.29 -14.04
CA ILE A 21 17.60 -16.97 -14.64
C ILE A 21 18.94 -16.37 -15.07
N MET A 22 20.00 -16.49 -14.26
CA MET A 22 21.35 -16.01 -14.63
C MET A 22 21.88 -16.75 -15.87
N GLN A 23 21.60 -18.02 -16.03
CA GLN A 23 22.02 -18.81 -17.21
C GLN A 23 21.27 -18.43 -18.50
N LEU A 24 19.99 -18.01 -18.38
CA LEU A 24 19.22 -17.42 -19.47
C LEU A 24 19.64 -15.96 -19.77
N PHE A 25 20.29 -15.28 -18.83
CA PHE A 25 20.77 -13.90 -18.95
C PHE A 25 21.94 -13.71 -19.94
N ILE A 26 22.72 -14.76 -20.16
CA ILE A 26 23.86 -14.72 -21.08
C ILE A 26 23.41 -14.68 -22.54
N SER A 27 22.17 -15.10 -22.83
CA SER A 27 21.65 -15.17 -24.21
C SER A 27 20.82 -13.98 -24.69
N SER A 28 20.33 -13.09 -23.81
CA SER A 28 19.58 -11.89 -24.24
C SER A 28 19.45 -10.83 -23.13
N PRO A 29 20.41 -9.93 -22.99
CA PRO A 29 20.44 -8.98 -21.86
C PRO A 29 19.39 -7.86 -21.91
N ARG A 30 18.64 -7.70 -22.99
CA ARG A 30 17.75 -6.53 -23.17
C ARG A 30 16.31 -6.69 -22.70
N LEU A 31 15.78 -7.90 -22.55
CA LEU A 31 14.37 -8.10 -22.24
C LEU A 31 14.06 -8.32 -20.74
N ILE A 32 15.01 -8.82 -19.96
CA ILE A 32 14.78 -9.21 -18.58
C ILE A 32 15.04 -8.05 -17.59
N TYR A 33 15.84 -7.06 -17.99
CA TYR A 33 16.16 -5.88 -17.16
C TYR A 33 14.91 -5.02 -16.83
N LYS A 34 13.85 -5.13 -17.64
CA LYS A 34 12.62 -4.35 -17.46
C LYS A 34 11.63 -4.94 -16.45
N HIS A 35 11.78 -6.21 -16.06
CA HIS A 35 10.80 -6.91 -15.21
C HIS A 35 11.24 -7.16 -13.77
N ILE A 36 12.53 -7.09 -13.45
CA ILE A 36 13.04 -7.44 -12.11
C ILE A 36 13.07 -6.26 -11.14
N TYR A 37 13.03 -5.01 -11.62
CA TYR A 37 13.27 -3.83 -10.78
C TYR A 37 12.07 -2.95 -10.50
N PHE A 38 10.82 -3.32 -10.86
CA PHE A 38 9.72 -2.36 -10.84
C PHE A 38 8.38 -2.92 -10.35
N CYS A 39 8.37 -3.60 -9.19
CA CYS A 39 7.11 -3.72 -8.48
C CYS A 39 6.92 -2.42 -7.70
N PRO A 40 5.94 -1.57 -8.03
CA PRO A 40 5.67 -0.36 -7.27
C PRO A 40 5.30 -0.74 -5.83
N MET A 41 5.69 0.11 -4.86
CA MET A 41 5.26 -0.04 -3.47
C MET A 41 3.75 0.13 -3.36
N ILE A 42 3.21 1.08 -4.13
CA ILE A 42 1.78 1.33 -4.27
C ILE A 42 1.44 1.30 -5.76
N HIS A 43 0.46 0.48 -6.13
CA HIS A 43 -0.10 0.44 -7.47
C HIS A 43 -1.61 0.54 -7.39
N LEU A 44 -2.16 1.56 -8.02
CA LEU A 44 -3.60 1.76 -8.19
C LEU A 44 -3.94 1.56 -9.65
N GLU A 45 -4.94 0.75 -9.93
CA GLU A 45 -5.47 0.56 -11.27
C GLU A 45 -6.96 0.87 -11.31
N ASN A 46 -7.32 1.93 -12.05
CA ASN A 46 -8.69 2.34 -12.32
C ASN A 46 -9.56 2.47 -11.05
N ILE A 47 -9.03 3.09 -10.00
CA ILE A 47 -9.74 3.27 -8.72
C ILE A 47 -10.88 4.27 -8.90
N ASN A 48 -12.09 3.85 -8.51
CA ASN A 48 -13.29 4.66 -8.49
C ASN A 48 -13.88 4.72 -7.08
N LYS A 49 -14.42 5.90 -6.72
CA LYS A 49 -15.08 6.12 -5.44
C LYS A 49 -16.25 7.08 -5.59
N THR A 50 -17.41 6.65 -5.11
CA THR A 50 -18.65 7.44 -5.07
C THR A 50 -19.17 7.48 -3.64
N TYR A 51 -19.57 8.63 -3.16
CA TYR A 51 -20.28 8.78 -1.89
C TYR A 51 -21.79 8.95 -2.15
N TYR A 52 -22.60 8.31 -1.32
CA TYR A 52 -24.06 8.26 -1.45
C TYR A 52 -24.78 9.01 -0.32
N ASN A 53 -24.16 10.04 0.25
CA ASN A 53 -24.78 10.88 1.29
C ASN A 53 -25.68 11.95 0.68
N GLY A 54 -26.80 11.53 0.06
CA GLY A 54 -27.72 12.36 -0.74
C GLY A 54 -27.61 12.04 -2.24
N ALA A 55 -27.40 13.05 -3.09
CA ALA A 55 -27.14 12.80 -4.52
C ALA A 55 -25.78 12.09 -4.67
N PRO A 56 -25.67 11.06 -5.54
CA PRO A 56 -24.41 10.35 -5.74
C PRO A 56 -23.30 11.31 -6.19
N LEU A 57 -22.21 11.35 -5.44
CA LEU A 57 -21.03 12.17 -5.76
C LEU A 57 -19.85 11.26 -6.13
N HIS A 58 -19.56 11.14 -7.43
CA HIS A 58 -18.41 10.39 -7.95
C HIS A 58 -17.14 11.22 -7.78
N VAL A 59 -16.35 10.90 -6.75
CA VAL A 59 -15.19 11.68 -6.29
C VAL A 59 -13.92 11.24 -6.99
N LEU A 60 -13.64 9.93 -7.05
CA LEU A 60 -12.49 9.40 -7.79
C LEU A 60 -12.98 8.71 -9.06
N LYS A 61 -12.38 9.06 -10.18
CA LYS A 61 -12.83 8.68 -11.52
C LYS A 61 -11.70 7.99 -12.27
N GLY A 62 -11.52 6.68 -11.99
CA GLY A 62 -10.54 5.87 -12.69
C GLY A 62 -9.09 6.26 -12.41
N ILE A 63 -8.71 6.45 -11.14
CA ILE A 63 -7.35 6.83 -10.78
C ILE A 63 -6.41 5.64 -10.98
N THR A 64 -5.36 5.86 -11.78
CA THR A 64 -4.25 4.93 -11.98
C THR A 64 -2.96 5.62 -11.59
N LEU A 65 -2.18 5.00 -10.69
CA LEU A 65 -0.99 5.60 -10.10
C LEU A 65 -0.01 4.52 -9.65
N ASP A 66 1.26 4.72 -9.95
CA ASP A 66 2.36 3.93 -9.44
C ASP A 66 3.25 4.78 -8.54
N ILE A 67 3.58 4.27 -7.35
CA ILE A 67 4.55 4.89 -6.44
C ILE A 67 5.59 3.84 -6.08
N HIS A 68 6.85 4.16 -6.32
CA HIS A 68 7.95 3.25 -6.08
C HIS A 68 8.55 3.49 -4.69
N LYS A 69 9.28 2.50 -4.21
CA LYS A 69 9.95 2.59 -2.91
C LYS A 69 10.96 3.75 -2.91
N GLY A 70 10.83 4.63 -1.92
CA GLY A 70 11.71 5.79 -1.74
C GLY A 70 11.29 7.02 -2.53
N GLU A 71 10.19 6.99 -3.29
CA GLU A 71 9.65 8.17 -3.95
C GLU A 71 9.00 9.13 -2.97
N PHE A 72 9.14 10.41 -3.27
CA PHE A 72 8.40 11.49 -2.65
C PHE A 72 7.35 12.01 -3.65
N VAL A 73 6.07 11.86 -3.32
CA VAL A 73 4.95 12.20 -4.20
C VAL A 73 4.12 13.30 -3.58
N SER A 74 3.77 14.32 -4.37
CA SER A 74 2.86 15.39 -3.97
C SER A 74 1.56 15.31 -4.75
N ILE A 75 0.42 15.31 -4.03
CA ILE A 75 -0.92 15.31 -4.62
C ILE A 75 -1.49 16.70 -4.50
N MET A 76 -1.63 17.41 -5.63
CA MET A 76 -2.14 18.76 -5.71
C MET A 76 -3.49 18.83 -6.43
N GLY A 77 -4.28 19.85 -6.15
CA GLY A 77 -5.58 20.09 -6.77
C GLY A 77 -6.45 21.05 -5.97
N ALA A 78 -7.54 21.52 -6.57
CA ALA A 78 -8.51 22.41 -5.93
C ALA A 78 -9.17 21.74 -4.69
N SER A 79 -9.78 22.56 -3.83
CA SER A 79 -10.59 22.03 -2.73
C SER A 79 -11.73 21.17 -3.29
N GLY A 80 -12.03 20.04 -2.63
CA GLY A 80 -13.06 19.10 -3.10
C GLY A 80 -12.66 18.18 -4.26
N SER A 81 -11.42 18.25 -4.77
CA SER A 81 -10.97 17.42 -5.91
C SER A 81 -10.68 15.93 -5.57
N GLY A 82 -10.99 15.48 -4.35
CA GLY A 82 -10.81 14.06 -3.97
C GLY A 82 -9.46 13.71 -3.35
N LYS A 83 -8.56 14.68 -3.08
CA LYS A 83 -7.23 14.42 -2.50
C LYS A 83 -7.29 13.64 -1.18
N SER A 84 -8.12 14.10 -0.24
CA SER A 84 -8.31 13.44 1.06
C SER A 84 -8.93 12.05 0.90
N THR A 85 -9.87 11.89 -0.04
CA THR A 85 -10.45 10.58 -0.36
C THR A 85 -9.40 9.62 -0.87
N LEU A 86 -8.54 10.07 -1.79
CA LEU A 86 -7.43 9.25 -2.30
C LEU A 86 -6.46 8.87 -1.18
N LEU A 87 -6.08 9.83 -0.31
CA LEU A 87 -5.20 9.56 0.84
C LEU A 87 -5.83 8.58 1.82
N ASN A 88 -7.13 8.65 2.07
CA ASN A 88 -7.84 7.71 2.94
C ASN A 88 -7.84 6.29 2.35
N ILE A 89 -8.01 6.15 1.04
CA ILE A 89 -7.94 4.85 0.35
C ILE A 89 -6.49 4.30 0.41
N LEU A 90 -5.49 5.13 0.10
CA LEU A 90 -4.07 4.75 0.23
C LEU A 90 -3.72 4.33 1.66
N GLY A 91 -4.30 4.99 2.66
CA GLY A 91 -4.14 4.68 4.09
C GLY A 91 -4.97 3.49 4.58
N ILE A 92 -5.75 2.84 3.72
CA ILE A 92 -6.67 1.75 4.10
C ILE A 92 -7.65 2.22 5.20
N LEU A 93 -8.04 3.50 5.19
CA LEU A 93 -9.01 4.10 6.09
C LEU A 93 -10.42 4.14 5.48
N ASP A 94 -10.52 4.07 4.16
CA ASP A 94 -11.78 4.02 3.41
C ASP A 94 -11.67 2.97 2.28
N ASN A 95 -12.81 2.45 1.86
CA ASN A 95 -12.92 1.50 0.75
C ASN A 95 -13.14 2.24 -0.57
N TYR A 96 -12.81 1.59 -1.67
CA TYR A 96 -13.11 2.03 -3.02
C TYR A 96 -14.18 1.13 -3.66
N ASP A 97 -14.88 1.65 -4.66
CA ASP A 97 -16.03 0.94 -5.28
C ASP A 97 -15.55 -0.05 -6.34
N SER A 98 -14.59 0.34 -7.17
CA SER A 98 -14.05 -0.50 -8.23
C SER A 98 -12.61 -0.15 -8.55
N GLY A 99 -11.93 -1.03 -9.26
CA GLY A 99 -10.50 -0.99 -9.52
C GLY A 99 -9.73 -1.94 -8.60
N ASP A 100 -8.42 -1.85 -8.65
CA ASP A 100 -7.53 -2.67 -7.83
C ASP A 100 -6.42 -1.83 -7.21
N TYR A 101 -6.21 -2.02 -5.90
CA TYR A 101 -5.14 -1.39 -5.13
C TYR A 101 -4.18 -2.46 -4.62
N TYR A 102 -2.92 -2.34 -4.99
CA TYR A 102 -1.86 -3.22 -4.50
C TYR A 102 -0.89 -2.42 -3.62
N LEU A 103 -0.63 -2.94 -2.42
CA LEU A 103 0.38 -2.44 -1.50
C LEU A 103 1.48 -3.50 -1.36
N ASN A 104 2.69 -3.16 -1.77
CA ASN A 104 3.83 -4.08 -1.80
C ASN A 104 3.49 -5.44 -2.45
N GLY A 105 2.83 -5.39 -3.61
CA GLY A 105 2.41 -6.56 -4.37
C GLY A 105 1.20 -7.33 -3.81
N THR A 106 0.63 -6.90 -2.68
CA THR A 106 -0.57 -7.53 -2.10
C THR A 106 -1.82 -6.74 -2.45
N LEU A 107 -2.83 -7.41 -2.99
CA LEU A 107 -4.13 -6.79 -3.31
C LEU A 107 -4.87 -6.40 -2.02
N ILE A 108 -5.17 -5.12 -1.89
CA ILE A 108 -5.92 -4.50 -0.78
C ILE A 108 -7.37 -4.35 -1.22
N LYS A 109 -8.15 -5.40 -1.08
CA LYS A 109 -9.57 -5.42 -1.50
C LYS A 109 -10.38 -6.26 -0.53
N ASN A 110 -11.51 -5.74 -0.06
CA ASN A 110 -12.44 -6.44 0.84
C ASN A 110 -11.75 -7.08 2.07
N LEU A 111 -10.79 -6.36 2.65
CA LEU A 111 -10.12 -6.80 3.86
C LEU A 111 -11.07 -6.74 5.06
N SER A 112 -10.95 -7.70 5.99
CA SER A 112 -11.56 -7.56 7.31
C SER A 112 -10.90 -6.41 8.07
N GLU A 113 -11.64 -5.82 9.05
CA GLU A 113 -11.10 -4.73 9.89
C GLU A 113 -9.78 -5.12 10.57
N THR A 114 -9.69 -6.35 11.07
CA THR A 114 -8.47 -6.88 11.70
C THR A 114 -7.28 -6.88 10.72
N ARG A 115 -7.51 -7.35 9.48
CA ARG A 115 -6.48 -7.33 8.45
C ARG A 115 -6.09 -5.92 8.03
N SER A 116 -7.08 -5.04 7.86
CA SER A 116 -6.84 -3.62 7.55
C SER A 116 -6.00 -2.95 8.63
N ALA A 117 -6.30 -3.19 9.91
CA ALA A 117 -5.53 -2.68 11.03
C ALA A 117 -4.08 -3.22 11.03
N GLU A 118 -3.88 -4.49 10.70
CA GLU A 118 -2.55 -5.09 10.61
C GLU A 118 -1.71 -4.44 9.49
N TYR A 119 -2.29 -4.21 8.31
CA TYR A 119 -1.59 -3.51 7.21
C TYR A 119 -1.28 -2.07 7.58
N ARG A 120 -2.23 -1.32 8.18
CA ARG A 120 -1.99 0.04 8.66
C ARG A 120 -0.82 0.09 9.64
N ASN A 121 -0.83 -0.79 10.64
CA ASN A 121 0.23 -0.84 11.66
C ASN A 121 1.62 -1.12 11.06
N ARG A 122 1.72 -2.06 10.12
CA ARG A 122 3.03 -2.53 9.61
C ARG A 122 3.58 -1.73 8.45
N MET A 123 2.71 -1.14 7.62
CA MET A 123 3.09 -0.62 6.31
C MET A 123 2.85 0.87 6.13
N ILE A 124 2.01 1.50 6.98
CA ILE A 124 1.53 2.85 6.75
C ILE A 124 1.73 3.70 8.01
N GLY A 125 2.41 4.85 7.86
CA GLY A 125 2.43 5.91 8.86
C GLY A 125 1.52 7.05 8.41
N PHE A 126 0.59 7.48 9.26
CA PHE A 126 -0.36 8.55 8.95
C PHE A 126 -0.07 9.80 9.80
N ILE A 127 0.06 10.96 9.15
CA ILE A 127 0.14 12.25 9.82
C ILE A 127 -1.13 13.02 9.45
N PHE A 128 -2.03 13.20 10.43
CA PHE A 128 -3.29 13.91 10.24
C PHE A 128 -3.09 15.43 10.36
N GLN A 129 -3.93 16.18 9.69
CA GLN A 129 -3.97 17.64 9.81
C GLN A 129 -4.48 18.07 11.19
N SER A 130 -5.40 17.32 11.79
CA SER A 130 -5.88 17.49 13.16
C SER A 130 -5.09 16.58 14.10
N PHE A 131 -4.85 17.04 15.33
CA PHE A 131 -4.01 16.31 16.29
C PHE A 131 -4.63 15.00 16.78
N ASN A 132 -5.96 14.84 16.70
CA ASN A 132 -6.71 13.62 17.09
C ASN A 132 -6.33 13.10 18.49
N LEU A 133 -6.04 14.02 19.42
CA LEU A 133 -5.66 13.67 20.78
C LEU A 133 -6.87 13.16 21.57
N ILE A 134 -6.65 12.13 22.39
CA ILE A 134 -7.63 11.64 23.34
C ILE A 134 -7.60 12.59 24.54
N ALA A 135 -8.66 13.38 24.72
CA ALA A 135 -8.71 14.51 25.65
C ALA A 135 -8.54 14.12 27.14
N PHE A 136 -8.93 12.90 27.52
CA PHE A 136 -8.79 12.41 28.90
C PHE A 136 -7.46 11.69 29.18
N LYS A 137 -6.57 11.61 28.20
CA LYS A 137 -5.23 11.04 28.33
C LYS A 137 -4.18 12.14 28.39
N ASN A 138 -3.13 11.91 29.17
CA ASN A 138 -1.98 12.80 29.19
C ASN A 138 -1.12 12.70 27.92
N ALA A 139 -0.12 13.58 27.78
CA ALA A 139 0.73 13.61 26.59
C ALA A 139 1.48 12.30 26.35
N MET A 140 2.04 11.69 27.41
CA MET A 140 2.77 10.41 27.32
C MET A 140 1.87 9.28 26.85
N GLU A 141 0.65 9.18 27.39
CA GLU A 141 -0.33 8.17 27.01
C GLU A 141 -0.79 8.34 25.56
N ASN A 142 -0.98 9.58 25.08
CA ASN A 142 -1.30 9.85 23.68
C ASN A 142 -0.17 9.43 22.73
N VAL A 143 1.08 9.72 23.08
CA VAL A 143 2.26 9.31 22.30
C VAL A 143 2.46 7.79 22.31
N ALA A 144 2.17 7.13 23.43
CA ALA A 144 2.31 5.68 23.55
C ALA A 144 1.19 4.88 22.86
N LEU A 145 0.07 5.52 22.50
CA LEU A 145 -1.10 4.85 21.96
C LEU A 145 -0.81 3.91 20.77
N PRO A 146 -0.01 4.32 19.77
CA PRO A 146 0.31 3.45 18.62
C PRO A 146 1.10 2.19 18.98
N LEU A 147 1.70 2.12 20.16
CA LEU A 147 2.47 0.95 20.63
C LEU A 147 1.57 -0.18 21.15
N PHE A 148 0.27 0.09 21.35
CA PHE A 148 -0.70 -0.89 21.86
C PHE A 148 -1.49 -1.60 20.75
N TYR A 149 -1.21 -1.31 19.50
CA TYR A 149 -1.89 -1.88 18.33
C TYR A 149 -0.96 -2.74 17.48
#